data_0ec7247c0129929e6316e05d3103c93a
#
_entry.id   0ec7247c0129929e6316e05d3103c93a
#
_cell.length_a   1.000
_cell.length_b   1.000
_cell.length_c   1.000
_cell.angle_alpha   90.00
_cell.angle_beta   90.00
_cell.angle_gamma   90.00
#
_symmetry.space_group_name_H-M   'P 1'
#
loop_
_entity.id
_entity.type
_entity.pdbx_description
1 polymer ?
#
loop_
_entity_poly.entity_id
_entity_poly.type
_entity_poly.pdbx_seq_one_letter_code
_entity_poly.pdbx_strand_id
1 'polypeptide(L)'
;EFRNIGPTIMSGRVVALEVKPEDPTKFYVAYASGGVWYTDNNGTSFNSISDDWPTQNIGEIAMDWNNGILWVGTGENNSSRSSYSGIGILKTNADGSNWDNVGLHDSHHIGKILINPENSNHVVIGVTGHLYSKNINRGVYVTKDGGKNWNRTLYVNDVSGIIDMSETPGDFNVMYATSWEKDRKAWNFDEDGHSSGIYKSIDGGANWSLISNDESGFPTGAGVGRIGIAVFDKDIVYAVVDNQNFRETNKKNIDQGLTKESFIGMTLENFNN
;
A
#
# COMPACT_ATOMS: atom_id res chain seq x y z
N GLU A 1 -28.33 -14.31 -11.60
CA GLU A 1 -27.43 -14.16 -10.45
C GLU A 1 -26.00 -14.36 -10.94
N PHE A 2 -25.12 -13.36 -10.74
CA PHE A 2 -23.73 -13.46 -11.14
C PHE A 2 -22.93 -14.11 -10.00
N ARG A 3 -22.02 -14.99 -10.34
CA ARG A 3 -21.12 -15.63 -9.38
C ARG A 3 -19.68 -15.34 -9.78
N ASN A 4 -18.87 -14.90 -8.83
CA ASN A 4 -17.44 -14.77 -9.01
C ASN A 4 -16.81 -16.17 -9.14
N ILE A 5 -16.04 -16.41 -10.20
CA ILE A 5 -15.36 -17.69 -10.48
C ILE A 5 -13.81 -17.56 -10.44
N GLY A 6 -13.29 -16.40 -10.10
CA GLY A 6 -11.84 -16.17 -9.93
C GLY A 6 -11.40 -16.31 -8.48
N PRO A 7 -10.11 -16.29 -8.18
CA PRO A 7 -9.01 -16.26 -9.13
C PRO A 7 -8.84 -17.61 -9.86
N THR A 8 -8.50 -17.53 -11.13
CA THR A 8 -8.15 -18.67 -11.98
C THR A 8 -6.63 -18.80 -12.11
N ILE A 9 -6.13 -19.57 -13.07
CA ILE A 9 -4.68 -19.71 -13.35
C ILE A 9 -3.97 -18.35 -13.55
N MET A 10 -4.67 -17.32 -14.02
CA MET A 10 -4.13 -15.95 -14.20
C MET A 10 -4.34 -15.05 -12.98
N SER A 11 -4.80 -15.53 -11.92
CA SER A 11 -5.21 -15.11 -10.57
C SER A 11 -4.91 -13.69 -10.09
N GLY A 12 -4.56 -12.74 -10.86
CA GLY A 12 -4.40 -11.34 -10.43
C GLY A 12 -3.30 -11.10 -9.38
N ARG A 13 -3.10 -9.84 -9.00
CA ARG A 13 -2.11 -9.44 -8.00
C ARG A 13 -2.70 -9.48 -6.61
N VAL A 14 -2.07 -10.20 -5.70
CA VAL A 14 -2.34 -10.09 -4.26
C VAL A 14 -1.83 -8.73 -3.78
N VAL A 15 -2.67 -7.97 -3.11
CA VAL A 15 -2.34 -6.63 -2.59
C VAL A 15 -2.23 -6.60 -1.08
N ALA A 16 -2.98 -7.44 -0.38
CA ALA A 16 -2.95 -7.52 1.07
C ALA A 16 -3.30 -8.93 1.57
N LEU A 17 -2.80 -9.24 2.76
CA LEU A 17 -3.08 -10.45 3.52
C LEU A 17 -3.39 -10.07 4.97
N GLU A 18 -4.48 -10.63 5.52
CA GLU A 18 -4.82 -10.50 6.93
C GLU A 18 -4.91 -11.88 7.56
N VAL A 19 -3.93 -12.21 8.37
CA VAL A 19 -3.78 -13.53 9.00
C VAL A 19 -4.25 -13.46 10.45
N LYS A 20 -5.06 -14.43 10.87
CA LYS A 20 -5.50 -14.50 12.27
C LYS A 20 -4.33 -14.87 13.18
N PRO A 21 -3.95 -14.00 14.16
CA PRO A 21 -2.76 -14.22 14.98
C PRO A 21 -2.77 -15.54 15.76
N GLU A 22 -3.92 -15.93 16.32
CA GLU A 22 -4.05 -17.14 17.16
C GLU A 22 -4.24 -18.42 16.33
N ASP A 23 -4.58 -18.29 15.03
CA ASP A 23 -4.84 -19.43 14.14
C ASP A 23 -4.45 -19.06 12.70
N PRO A 24 -3.16 -19.17 12.32
CA PRO A 24 -2.67 -18.76 11.01
C PRO A 24 -3.22 -19.58 9.83
N THR A 25 -3.99 -20.62 10.09
CA THR A 25 -4.70 -21.35 9.05
C THR A 25 -5.92 -20.57 8.50
N LYS A 26 -6.30 -19.49 9.20
CA LYS A 26 -7.40 -18.59 8.84
C LYS A 26 -6.86 -17.24 8.40
N PHE A 27 -7.15 -16.86 7.17
CA PHE A 27 -6.71 -15.59 6.63
C PHE A 27 -7.57 -15.09 5.47
N TYR A 28 -7.50 -13.80 5.25
CA TYR A 28 -8.06 -13.12 4.08
C TYR A 28 -6.97 -12.82 3.08
N VAL A 29 -7.32 -12.91 1.79
CA VAL A 29 -6.48 -12.52 0.67
C VAL A 29 -7.23 -11.48 -0.15
N ALA A 30 -6.62 -10.31 -0.35
CA ALA A 30 -7.17 -9.26 -1.19
C ALA A 30 -6.43 -9.20 -2.52
N TYR A 31 -7.18 -9.06 -3.60
CA TYR A 31 -6.66 -8.95 -4.96
C TYR A 31 -6.93 -7.57 -5.52
N ALA A 32 -6.00 -7.07 -6.34
CA ALA A 32 -6.07 -5.76 -6.98
C ALA A 32 -7.38 -5.50 -7.73
N SER A 33 -7.94 -6.53 -8.36
CA SER A 33 -9.21 -6.47 -9.12
C SER A 33 -10.00 -7.78 -9.06
N GLY A 34 -9.78 -8.58 -8.01
CA GLY A 34 -10.44 -9.88 -7.79
C GLY A 34 -11.16 -9.99 -6.46
N GLY A 35 -11.37 -8.86 -5.77
CA GLY A 35 -12.07 -8.81 -4.49
C GLY A 35 -11.29 -9.41 -3.34
N VAL A 36 -12.01 -9.84 -2.33
CA VAL A 36 -11.47 -10.43 -1.09
C VAL A 36 -11.96 -11.86 -0.92
N TRP A 37 -11.03 -12.73 -0.56
CA TRP A 37 -11.24 -14.16 -0.38
C TRP A 37 -10.81 -14.57 1.02
N TYR A 38 -11.54 -15.51 1.60
CA TYR A 38 -11.28 -16.05 2.92
C TYR A 38 -10.99 -17.55 2.86
N THR A 39 -10.04 -17.99 3.66
CA THR A 39 -9.78 -19.42 3.93
C THR A 39 -9.76 -19.67 5.45
N ASP A 40 -10.25 -20.84 5.86
CA ASP A 40 -10.18 -21.34 7.24
C ASP A 40 -9.39 -22.65 7.36
N ASN A 41 -8.73 -23.06 6.28
CA ASN A 41 -8.05 -24.35 6.17
C ASN A 41 -6.68 -24.25 5.46
N ASN A 42 -5.94 -23.18 5.78
CA ASN A 42 -4.59 -22.92 5.28
C ASN A 42 -4.49 -22.88 3.75
N GLY A 43 -5.50 -22.29 3.10
CA GLY A 43 -5.49 -22.10 1.65
C GLY A 43 -5.86 -23.33 0.83
N THR A 44 -6.33 -24.42 1.47
CA THR A 44 -6.81 -25.61 0.74
C THR A 44 -8.07 -25.29 -0.08
N SER A 45 -8.91 -24.40 0.44
CA SER A 45 -10.04 -23.81 -0.29
C SER A 45 -10.24 -22.36 0.10
N PHE A 46 -10.84 -21.58 -0.81
CA PHE A 46 -11.18 -20.19 -0.59
C PHE A 46 -12.64 -19.93 -0.91
N ASN A 47 -13.26 -19.05 -0.11
CA ASN A 47 -14.58 -18.52 -0.36
C ASN A 47 -14.48 -17.04 -0.68
N SER A 48 -15.10 -16.58 -1.75
CA SER A 48 -15.25 -15.15 -2.00
C SER A 48 -16.20 -14.54 -0.98
N ILE A 49 -15.82 -13.42 -0.39
CA ILE A 49 -16.67 -12.67 0.54
C ILE A 49 -17.13 -11.33 -0.04
N SER A 50 -16.67 -10.98 -1.24
CA SER A 50 -16.87 -9.67 -1.86
C SER A 50 -17.79 -9.69 -3.08
N ASP A 51 -18.45 -10.80 -3.39
CA ASP A 51 -19.25 -10.96 -4.63
C ASP A 51 -20.37 -9.91 -4.75
N ASP A 52 -20.96 -9.51 -3.63
CA ASP A 52 -22.06 -8.53 -3.58
C ASP A 52 -21.59 -7.09 -3.32
N TRP A 53 -20.25 -6.84 -3.27
CA TRP A 53 -19.74 -5.50 -3.03
C TRP A 53 -19.76 -4.66 -4.31
N PRO A 54 -19.85 -3.32 -4.19
CA PRO A 54 -19.96 -2.41 -5.34
C PRO A 54 -18.66 -2.31 -6.15
N THR A 55 -17.55 -2.83 -5.65
CA THR A 55 -16.28 -2.89 -6.35
C THR A 55 -15.46 -4.11 -5.95
N GLN A 56 -14.68 -4.64 -6.90
CA GLN A 56 -13.71 -5.70 -6.68
C GLN A 56 -12.26 -5.15 -6.68
N ASN A 57 -12.10 -3.83 -6.75
CA ASN A 57 -10.79 -3.18 -6.79
C ASN A 57 -10.33 -2.88 -5.36
N ILE A 58 -9.36 -3.65 -4.87
CA ILE A 58 -8.88 -3.57 -3.48
C ILE A 58 -7.47 -2.99 -3.45
N GLY A 59 -7.22 -2.09 -2.51
CA GLY A 59 -5.90 -1.54 -2.23
C GLY A 59 -5.29 -2.13 -0.97
N GLU A 60 -6.10 -2.22 0.11
CA GLU A 60 -5.66 -2.72 1.41
C GLU A 60 -6.84 -3.33 2.18
N ILE A 61 -6.57 -4.24 3.10
CA ILE A 61 -7.54 -4.73 4.08
C ILE A 61 -6.93 -4.72 5.47
N ALA A 62 -7.76 -4.54 6.49
CA ALA A 62 -7.37 -4.69 7.88
C ALA A 62 -8.52 -5.31 8.68
N MET A 63 -8.22 -6.34 9.47
CA MET A 63 -9.21 -7.09 10.22
C MET A 63 -9.14 -6.80 11.71
N ASP A 64 -10.22 -6.30 12.26
CA ASP A 64 -10.46 -6.30 13.71
C ASP A 64 -10.92 -7.70 14.13
N TRP A 65 -9.96 -8.54 14.46
CA TRP A 65 -10.22 -9.94 14.84
C TRP A 65 -11.05 -10.07 16.12
N ASN A 66 -10.99 -9.10 17.01
CA ASN A 66 -11.74 -9.13 18.26
C ASN A 66 -13.24 -8.91 18.05
N ASN A 67 -13.61 -8.04 17.12
CA ASN A 67 -15.00 -7.66 16.86
C ASN A 67 -15.56 -8.29 15.57
N GLY A 68 -14.74 -8.99 14.80
CA GLY A 68 -15.15 -9.61 13.55
C GLY A 68 -15.51 -8.58 12.47
N ILE A 69 -14.79 -7.46 12.41
CA ILE A 69 -15.04 -6.37 11.47
C ILE A 69 -13.86 -6.24 10.51
N LEU A 70 -14.14 -6.35 9.22
CA LEU A 70 -13.17 -6.13 8.15
C LEU A 70 -13.30 -4.71 7.59
N TRP A 71 -12.19 -3.99 7.60
CA TRP A 71 -12.02 -2.71 6.91
C TRP A 71 -11.37 -2.94 5.56
N VAL A 72 -11.91 -2.33 4.53
CA VAL A 72 -11.48 -2.54 3.15
C VAL A 72 -11.22 -1.18 2.50
N GLY A 73 -9.96 -0.91 2.23
CA GLY A 73 -9.53 0.21 1.41
C GLY A 73 -9.62 -0.16 -0.05
N THR A 74 -10.50 0.51 -0.79
CA THR A 74 -10.71 0.20 -2.19
C THR A 74 -9.73 0.96 -3.10
N GLY A 75 -9.50 0.41 -4.31
CA GLY A 75 -8.59 0.97 -5.30
C GLY A 75 -7.14 0.54 -5.12
N GLU A 76 -6.61 -0.19 -6.07
CA GLU A 76 -5.27 -0.76 -6.04
C GLU A 76 -4.18 0.32 -6.11
N ASN A 77 -3.20 0.28 -5.20
CA ASN A 77 -2.28 1.37 -4.88
C ASN A 77 -0.89 1.28 -5.53
N ASN A 78 -0.60 0.26 -6.36
CA ASN A 78 0.72 0.09 -6.98
C ASN A 78 1.00 1.02 -8.17
N SER A 79 0.02 1.83 -8.57
CA SER A 79 0.15 2.83 -9.63
C SER A 79 0.55 2.27 -10.99
N SER A 80 0.22 1.01 -11.28
CA SER A 80 0.34 0.45 -12.61
C SER A 80 -0.73 1.03 -13.56
N ARG A 81 -0.59 0.83 -14.86
CA ARG A 81 -1.64 1.25 -15.82
C ARG A 81 -2.97 0.52 -15.61
N SER A 82 -2.94 -0.64 -14.97
CA SER A 82 -4.11 -1.44 -14.59
C SER A 82 -4.50 -1.32 -13.12
N SER A 83 -4.05 -0.26 -12.44
CA SER A 83 -4.53 0.10 -11.10
C SER A 83 -5.86 0.82 -11.22
N TYR A 84 -6.95 0.12 -10.97
CA TYR A 84 -8.29 0.67 -11.04
C TYR A 84 -8.64 1.40 -9.76
N SER A 85 -9.37 2.52 -9.90
CA SER A 85 -9.84 3.30 -8.76
C SER A 85 -10.86 2.55 -7.92
N GLY A 86 -10.87 2.86 -6.63
CA GLY A 86 -11.88 2.46 -5.68
C GLY A 86 -12.94 3.54 -5.45
N ILE A 87 -13.71 3.34 -4.41
CA ILE A 87 -14.87 4.16 -4.01
C ILE A 87 -14.79 4.62 -2.55
N GLY A 88 -13.60 4.60 -1.96
CA GLY A 88 -13.37 4.92 -0.55
C GLY A 88 -13.20 3.69 0.32
N ILE A 89 -13.71 3.76 1.54
CA ILE A 89 -13.57 2.71 2.55
C ILE A 89 -14.88 1.95 2.71
N LEU A 90 -14.80 0.62 2.60
CA LEU A 90 -15.87 -0.26 3.00
C LEU A 90 -15.58 -0.84 4.39
N LYS A 91 -16.63 -1.06 5.15
CA LYS A 91 -16.62 -1.73 6.45
C LYS A 91 -17.65 -2.84 6.43
N THR A 92 -17.29 -4.05 6.83
CA THR A 92 -18.15 -5.21 6.72
C THR A 92 -17.90 -6.20 7.86
N ASN A 93 -18.83 -7.13 8.04
CA ASN A 93 -18.60 -8.29 8.90
C ASN A 93 -17.53 -9.21 8.29
N ALA A 94 -17.01 -10.12 9.12
CA ALA A 94 -15.97 -11.08 8.74
C ALA A 94 -16.36 -11.98 7.53
N ASP A 95 -17.65 -12.23 7.33
CA ASP A 95 -18.18 -13.03 6.22
C ASP A 95 -18.49 -12.21 4.94
N GLY A 96 -18.19 -10.90 4.95
CA GLY A 96 -18.46 -9.98 3.84
C GLY A 96 -19.91 -9.48 3.76
N SER A 97 -20.78 -9.95 4.64
CA SER A 97 -22.16 -9.44 4.72
C SER A 97 -22.24 -8.08 5.40
N ASN A 98 -23.38 -7.37 5.22
CA ASN A 98 -23.66 -6.10 5.89
C ASN A 98 -22.52 -5.08 5.72
N TRP A 99 -22.09 -4.88 4.49
CA TRP A 99 -21.10 -3.87 4.17
C TRP A 99 -21.71 -2.48 4.09
N ASP A 100 -20.93 -1.49 4.55
CA ASP A 100 -21.25 -0.07 4.43
C ASP A 100 -20.06 0.67 3.82
N ASN A 101 -20.33 1.70 3.00
CA ASN A 101 -19.31 2.65 2.61
C ASN A 101 -19.24 3.75 3.69
N VAL A 102 -18.12 3.81 4.40
CA VAL A 102 -17.91 4.70 5.54
C VAL A 102 -17.10 5.95 5.19
N GLY A 103 -17.02 6.31 3.91
CA GLY A 103 -16.48 7.60 3.47
C GLY A 103 -15.22 7.52 2.62
N LEU A 104 -14.54 8.66 2.51
CA LEU A 104 -13.36 8.87 1.65
C LEU A 104 -13.60 8.50 0.18
N HIS A 105 -14.80 8.78 -0.34
CA HIS A 105 -15.25 8.37 -1.68
C HIS A 105 -14.33 8.79 -2.82
N ASP A 106 -13.72 9.97 -2.72
CA ASP A 106 -12.84 10.54 -3.74
C ASP A 106 -11.33 10.27 -3.47
N SER A 107 -11.04 9.30 -2.58
CA SER A 107 -9.66 8.86 -2.29
C SER A 107 -9.03 8.10 -3.46
N HIS A 108 -9.81 7.42 -4.25
CA HIS A 108 -9.50 6.52 -5.37
C HIS A 108 -8.60 5.33 -5.01
N HIS A 109 -7.54 5.53 -4.23
CA HIS A 109 -6.58 4.47 -3.92
C HIS A 109 -6.13 4.56 -2.46
N ILE A 110 -6.31 3.47 -1.73
CA ILE A 110 -5.94 3.36 -0.32
C ILE A 110 -4.61 2.61 -0.21
N GLY A 111 -3.64 3.23 0.47
CA GLY A 111 -2.30 2.68 0.67
C GLY A 111 -2.21 1.72 1.84
N LYS A 112 -2.74 2.12 3.00
CA LYS A 112 -2.66 1.33 4.25
C LYS A 112 -3.81 1.65 5.19
N ILE A 113 -4.18 0.66 6.02
CA ILE A 113 -5.16 0.80 7.10
C ILE A 113 -4.53 0.26 8.38
N LEU A 114 -4.57 1.04 9.46
CA LEU A 114 -4.15 0.63 10.80
C LEU A 114 -5.36 0.75 11.75
N ILE A 115 -5.64 -0.30 12.52
CA ILE A 115 -6.72 -0.34 13.50
C ILE A 115 -6.11 -0.37 14.88
N ASN A 116 -6.54 0.53 15.78
CA ASN A 116 -6.08 0.51 17.17
C ASN A 116 -6.58 -0.77 17.86
N PRO A 117 -5.70 -1.66 18.33
CA PRO A 117 -6.09 -2.92 18.95
C PRO A 117 -6.85 -2.74 20.27
N GLU A 118 -6.68 -1.59 20.94
CA GLU A 118 -7.38 -1.25 22.20
C GLU A 118 -8.69 -0.49 21.96
N ASN A 119 -8.87 0.08 20.74
CA ASN A 119 -10.05 0.88 20.41
C ASN A 119 -10.40 0.77 18.93
N SER A 120 -11.21 -0.17 18.56
CA SER A 120 -11.67 -0.45 17.19
C SER A 120 -12.35 0.73 16.46
N ASN A 121 -12.74 1.78 17.20
CA ASN A 121 -13.26 3.00 16.62
C ASN A 121 -12.15 3.96 16.16
N HIS A 122 -10.91 3.74 16.58
CA HIS A 122 -9.76 4.54 16.20
C HIS A 122 -9.01 3.83 15.06
N VAL A 123 -9.17 4.36 13.83
CA VAL A 123 -8.56 3.82 12.63
C VAL A 123 -7.81 4.93 11.90
N VAL A 124 -6.63 4.59 11.38
CA VAL A 124 -5.76 5.49 10.63
C VAL A 124 -5.56 4.95 9.23
N ILE A 125 -5.77 5.79 8.22
CA ILE A 125 -5.76 5.39 6.81
C ILE A 125 -4.80 6.26 6.01
N GLY A 126 -3.91 5.61 5.26
CA GLY A 126 -3.06 6.23 4.25
C GLY A 126 -3.75 6.24 2.89
N VAL A 127 -3.91 7.43 2.32
CA VAL A 127 -4.53 7.65 1.01
C VAL A 127 -3.48 8.08 0.00
N THR A 128 -3.34 7.29 -1.09
CA THR A 128 -2.44 7.63 -2.20
C THR A 128 -3.06 8.64 -3.18
N GLY A 129 -4.38 8.73 -3.22
CA GLY A 129 -5.12 9.66 -4.10
C GLY A 129 -5.23 9.19 -5.55
N HIS A 130 -5.61 10.09 -6.45
CA HIS A 130 -5.85 9.78 -7.86
C HIS A 130 -4.59 9.32 -8.58
N LEU A 131 -4.75 8.35 -9.50
CA LEU A 131 -3.62 7.82 -10.27
C LEU A 131 -3.13 8.78 -11.34
N TYR A 132 -4.05 9.31 -12.16
CA TYR A 132 -3.72 10.07 -13.38
C TYR A 132 -3.88 11.58 -13.25
N SER A 133 -4.20 12.09 -12.06
CA SER A 133 -4.42 13.51 -11.82
C SER A 133 -3.91 13.92 -10.44
N LYS A 134 -3.56 15.18 -10.33
CA LYS A 134 -3.40 15.86 -9.04
C LYS A 134 -4.74 15.90 -8.32
N ASN A 135 -4.71 15.75 -7.01
CA ASN A 135 -5.91 15.91 -6.19
C ASN A 135 -5.56 16.21 -4.73
N ILE A 136 -6.50 16.82 -4.03
CA ILE A 136 -6.32 17.17 -2.62
C ILE A 136 -6.68 16.05 -1.64
N ASN A 137 -7.32 14.96 -2.11
CA ASN A 137 -7.80 13.85 -1.26
C ASN A 137 -6.68 12.82 -1.03
N ARG A 138 -5.49 13.31 -0.66
CA ARG A 138 -4.28 12.54 -0.34
C ARG A 138 -3.91 12.79 1.10
N GLY A 139 -3.13 11.87 1.69
CA GLY A 139 -2.60 12.05 3.03
C GLY A 139 -3.02 11.00 4.01
N VAL A 140 -2.90 11.29 5.30
CA VAL A 140 -3.39 10.45 6.39
C VAL A 140 -4.73 10.96 6.87
N TYR A 141 -5.67 10.04 7.04
CA TYR A 141 -6.99 10.29 7.61
C TYR A 141 -7.19 9.44 8.87
N VAL A 142 -7.78 10.06 9.90
CA VAL A 142 -8.05 9.42 11.18
C VAL A 142 -9.53 9.51 11.49
N THR A 143 -10.12 8.41 11.91
CA THR A 143 -11.41 8.36 12.60
C THR A 143 -11.22 7.94 14.04
N LYS A 144 -12.07 8.44 14.95
CA LYS A 144 -12.16 8.01 16.36
C LYS A 144 -13.57 7.53 16.71
N ASP A 145 -14.44 7.42 15.73
CA ASP A 145 -15.85 7.06 15.87
C ASP A 145 -16.29 5.93 14.93
N GLY A 146 -15.32 5.12 14.48
CA GLY A 146 -15.58 3.93 13.67
C GLY A 146 -15.96 4.24 12.22
N GLY A 147 -15.46 5.35 11.66
CA GLY A 147 -15.66 5.74 10.26
C GLY A 147 -16.84 6.69 10.03
N LYS A 148 -17.51 7.18 11.08
CA LYS A 148 -18.60 8.15 10.92
C LYS A 148 -18.07 9.53 10.53
N ASN A 149 -16.92 9.91 11.06
CA ASN A 149 -16.22 11.15 10.71
C ASN A 149 -14.74 10.89 10.46
N TRP A 150 -14.16 11.61 9.49
CA TRP A 150 -12.76 11.54 9.12
C TRP A 150 -12.09 12.89 9.21
N ASN A 151 -10.93 12.94 9.89
CA ASN A 151 -10.07 14.11 9.96
C ASN A 151 -8.80 13.83 9.19
N ARG A 152 -8.44 14.68 8.23
CA ARG A 152 -7.13 14.60 7.59
C ARG A 152 -6.08 15.21 8.49
N THR A 153 -5.13 14.39 8.95
CA THR A 153 -4.10 14.78 9.92
C THR A 153 -2.72 15.00 9.29
N LEU A 154 -2.48 14.45 8.09
CA LEU A 154 -1.29 14.73 7.28
C LEU A 154 -1.71 15.02 5.83
N TYR A 155 -1.23 16.13 5.31
CA TYR A 155 -1.31 16.47 3.89
C TYR A 155 0.06 16.98 3.44
N VAL A 156 0.67 16.31 2.47
CA VAL A 156 1.98 16.71 1.94
C VAL A 156 1.78 17.71 0.80
N ASN A 157 1.16 17.28 -0.29
CA ASN A 157 0.77 18.11 -1.43
C ASN A 157 -0.22 17.36 -2.35
N ASP A 158 -0.54 17.94 -3.51
CA ASP A 158 -1.52 17.40 -4.45
C ASP A 158 -0.98 16.29 -5.38
N VAL A 159 0.31 15.96 -5.30
CA VAL A 159 0.96 14.90 -6.08
C VAL A 159 1.48 13.74 -5.21
N SER A 160 1.63 13.96 -3.90
CA SER A 160 2.18 12.97 -2.97
C SER A 160 1.11 12.38 -2.06
N GLY A 161 0.93 11.07 -2.14
CA GLY A 161 0.02 10.33 -1.29
C GLY A 161 0.75 9.47 -0.26
N ILE A 162 0.02 8.92 0.71
CA ILE A 162 0.56 7.99 1.69
C ILE A 162 0.39 6.57 1.17
N ILE A 163 1.52 5.88 1.00
CA ILE A 163 1.55 4.55 0.36
C ILE A 163 1.71 3.41 1.37
N ASP A 164 2.43 3.65 2.46
CA ASP A 164 2.66 2.65 3.49
C ASP A 164 2.66 3.27 4.87
N MET A 165 2.27 2.50 5.88
CA MET A 165 2.25 2.90 7.28
C MET A 165 2.51 1.68 8.16
N SER A 166 3.12 1.90 9.32
CA SER A 166 3.30 0.88 10.34
C SER A 166 3.24 1.50 11.73
N GLU A 167 2.51 0.87 12.64
CA GLU A 167 2.53 1.21 14.07
C GLU A 167 3.67 0.48 14.79
N THR A 168 4.05 1.01 15.93
CA THR A 168 4.97 0.34 16.85
C THR A 168 4.26 -0.81 17.54
N PRO A 169 4.78 -2.04 17.52
CA PRO A 169 4.18 -3.17 18.22
C PRO A 169 3.95 -2.86 19.71
N GLY A 170 2.69 -2.96 20.14
CA GLY A 170 2.26 -2.69 21.53
C GLY A 170 2.09 -1.20 21.87
N ASP A 171 2.32 -0.27 20.95
CA ASP A 171 2.08 1.16 21.17
C ASP A 171 1.50 1.83 19.92
N PHE A 172 0.19 1.82 19.79
CA PHE A 172 -0.50 2.46 18.65
C PHE A 172 -0.35 3.99 18.61
N ASN A 173 0.15 4.64 19.67
CA ASN A 173 0.40 6.08 19.64
C ASN A 173 1.61 6.40 18.74
N VAL A 174 2.60 5.50 18.66
CA VAL A 174 3.79 5.69 17.86
C VAL A 174 3.66 4.95 16.54
N MET A 175 3.59 5.71 15.45
CA MET A 175 3.47 5.16 14.12
C MET A 175 4.23 5.96 13.07
N TYR A 176 4.44 5.35 11.94
CA TYR A 176 5.18 5.91 10.82
C TYR A 176 4.33 5.84 9.56
N ALA A 177 4.49 6.83 8.69
CA ALA A 177 3.84 6.89 7.38
C ALA A 177 4.86 7.30 6.31
N THR A 178 4.73 6.73 5.12
CA THR A 178 5.59 7.07 3.99
C THR A 178 4.81 7.76 2.90
N SER A 179 5.28 8.96 2.51
CA SER A 179 4.76 9.65 1.35
C SER A 179 5.47 9.20 0.09
N TRP A 180 4.74 9.20 -1.01
CA TRP A 180 5.25 8.89 -2.33
C TRP A 180 4.77 9.94 -3.33
N GLU A 181 5.72 10.73 -3.86
CA GLU A 181 5.50 11.63 -4.97
C GLU A 181 5.53 10.86 -6.27
N LYS A 182 4.51 11.02 -7.09
CA LYS A 182 4.42 10.33 -8.39
C LYS A 182 3.54 11.09 -9.37
N ASP A 183 3.88 10.97 -10.65
CA ASP A 183 3.03 11.38 -11.76
C ASP A 183 2.90 10.24 -12.79
N ARG A 184 1.68 9.70 -12.90
CA ARG A 184 1.37 8.61 -13.82
C ARG A 184 0.64 9.12 -15.03
N LYS A 185 1.17 8.80 -16.21
CA LYS A 185 0.50 8.97 -17.51
C LYS A 185 0.32 7.60 -18.16
N ALA A 186 -0.54 7.51 -19.16
CA ALA A 186 -0.70 6.27 -19.93
C ALA A 186 0.62 5.84 -20.63
N TRP A 187 1.45 6.82 -20.97
CA TRP A 187 2.73 6.66 -21.70
C TRP A 187 3.98 6.90 -20.86
N ASN A 188 3.87 7.42 -19.64
CA ASN A 188 4.99 7.73 -18.77
C ASN A 188 4.68 7.45 -17.31
N PHE A 189 5.72 7.25 -16.50
CA PHE A 189 5.62 7.15 -15.06
C PHE A 189 6.84 7.77 -14.41
N ASP A 190 6.63 8.92 -13.79
CA ASP A 190 7.60 9.54 -12.90
C ASP A 190 7.26 9.07 -11.48
N GLU A 191 8.14 8.30 -10.87
CA GLU A 191 7.88 7.54 -9.64
C GLU A 191 8.69 8.01 -8.44
N ASP A 192 9.31 9.18 -8.55
CA ASP A 192 10.16 9.78 -7.53
C ASP A 192 9.92 11.28 -7.42
N GLY A 193 10.34 11.88 -6.31
CA GLY A 193 10.23 13.32 -6.12
C GLY A 193 10.64 13.82 -4.73
N HIS A 194 10.74 15.13 -4.62
CA HIS A 194 11.25 15.83 -3.42
C HIS A 194 10.37 15.66 -2.19
N SER A 195 9.10 15.32 -2.35
CA SER A 195 8.15 15.18 -1.25
C SER A 195 7.86 13.72 -0.85
N SER A 196 8.63 12.77 -1.40
CA SER A 196 8.70 11.41 -0.87
C SER A 196 9.51 11.41 0.43
N GLY A 197 8.98 10.81 1.50
CA GLY A 197 9.66 10.84 2.79
C GLY A 197 8.94 10.03 3.86
N ILE A 198 9.54 9.99 5.05
CA ILE A 198 9.05 9.24 6.22
C ILE A 198 8.59 10.23 7.27
N TYR A 199 7.36 10.08 7.72
CA TYR A 199 6.74 10.85 8.79
C TYR A 199 6.53 9.99 10.02
N LYS A 200 6.65 10.58 11.20
CA LYS A 200 6.39 9.95 12.50
C LYS A 200 5.28 10.68 13.24
N SER A 201 4.38 9.92 13.83
CA SER A 201 3.42 10.37 14.83
C SER A 201 3.75 9.73 16.17
N ILE A 202 3.41 10.43 17.26
CA ILE A 202 3.53 9.95 18.64
C ILE A 202 2.22 10.09 19.42
N ASP A 203 1.12 10.33 18.74
CA ASP A 203 -0.20 10.64 19.33
C ASP A 203 -1.37 9.94 18.60
N GLY A 204 -1.09 8.75 18.07
CA GLY A 204 -2.09 7.92 17.40
C GLY A 204 -2.52 8.47 16.03
N GLY A 205 -1.60 9.11 15.33
CA GLY A 205 -1.83 9.65 13.98
C GLY A 205 -2.46 11.03 13.95
N ALA A 206 -2.58 11.73 15.10
CA ALA A 206 -3.20 13.05 15.14
C ALA A 206 -2.27 14.17 14.62
N ASN A 207 -0.96 14.05 14.87
CA ASN A 207 0.06 14.96 14.36
C ASN A 207 1.25 14.20 13.81
N TRP A 208 1.93 14.79 12.82
CA TRP A 208 3.01 14.15 12.09
C TRP A 208 4.21 15.08 11.92
N SER A 209 5.40 14.51 12.04
CA SER A 209 6.68 15.20 11.81
C SER A 209 7.48 14.46 10.75
N LEU A 210 8.02 15.16 9.76
CA LEU A 210 8.96 14.60 8.78
C LEU A 210 10.27 14.25 9.49
N ILE A 211 10.69 12.97 9.39
CA ILE A 211 11.92 12.47 10.02
C ILE A 211 13.02 12.12 9.01
N SER A 212 12.69 11.91 7.74
CA SER A 212 13.65 11.73 6.66
C SER A 212 14.09 13.09 6.11
N ASN A 213 14.92 13.78 6.85
CA ASN A 213 15.51 15.06 6.47
C ASN A 213 17.02 14.90 6.20
N ASP A 214 17.70 15.96 5.78
CA ASP A 214 19.12 15.92 5.42
C ASP A 214 20.04 15.47 6.56
N GLU A 215 19.61 15.63 7.81
CA GLU A 215 20.38 15.23 9.00
C GLU A 215 20.15 13.76 9.37
N SER A 216 19.11 13.12 8.83
CA SER A 216 18.71 11.74 9.17
C SER A 216 19.64 10.68 8.57
N GLY A 217 20.41 11.03 7.53
CA GLY A 217 21.17 10.08 6.72
C GLY A 217 20.31 9.25 5.77
N PHE A 218 18.99 9.43 5.76
CA PHE A 218 18.08 8.82 4.78
C PHE A 218 18.13 9.63 3.47
N PRO A 219 17.99 9.01 2.28
CA PRO A 219 17.93 9.73 1.03
C PRO A 219 16.82 10.78 1.01
N THR A 220 17.13 11.99 0.53
CA THR A 220 16.21 13.11 0.39
C THR A 220 16.28 13.70 -1.01
N GLY A 221 15.28 14.49 -1.39
CA GLY A 221 15.26 15.21 -2.66
C GLY A 221 14.73 14.41 -3.85
N ALA A 222 15.09 14.89 -5.05
CA ALA A 222 14.75 14.18 -6.28
C ALA A 222 15.42 12.80 -6.31
N GLY A 223 14.74 11.83 -6.92
CA GLY A 223 15.21 10.45 -6.98
C GLY A 223 14.76 9.59 -5.81
N VAL A 224 14.04 10.13 -4.82
CA VAL A 224 13.42 9.34 -3.75
C VAL A 224 12.01 8.91 -4.20
N GLY A 225 11.86 7.63 -4.48
CA GLY A 225 10.61 7.04 -4.93
C GLY A 225 9.78 6.44 -3.79
N ARG A 226 9.16 5.29 -4.06
CA ARG A 226 8.33 4.57 -3.09
C ARG A 226 9.16 4.06 -1.91
N ILE A 227 8.62 4.21 -0.71
CA ILE A 227 9.22 3.74 0.53
C ILE A 227 8.27 2.73 1.17
N GLY A 228 8.74 1.51 1.38
CA GLY A 228 8.11 0.51 2.25
C GLY A 228 8.70 0.60 3.64
N ILE A 229 7.90 0.41 4.70
CA ILE A 229 8.32 0.57 6.08
C ILE A 229 7.84 -0.60 6.95
N ALA A 230 8.69 -1.01 7.91
CA ALA A 230 8.34 -1.96 8.94
C ALA A 230 8.96 -1.55 10.27
N VAL A 231 8.16 -1.54 11.32
CA VAL A 231 8.60 -1.19 12.68
C VAL A 231 8.78 -2.48 13.46
N PHE A 232 9.99 -2.73 13.97
CA PHE A 232 10.29 -3.87 14.83
C PHE A 232 9.95 -3.53 16.28
N ASP A 233 10.42 -2.38 16.75
CA ASP A 233 10.11 -1.82 18.07
C ASP A 233 10.20 -0.29 18.04
N LYS A 234 10.08 0.36 19.19
CA LYS A 234 10.11 1.84 19.32
C LYS A 234 11.43 2.49 18.85
N ASP A 235 12.51 1.73 18.76
CA ASP A 235 13.86 2.21 18.47
C ASP A 235 14.38 1.68 17.11
N ILE A 236 13.73 0.65 16.54
CA ILE A 236 14.18 -0.03 15.32
C ILE A 236 13.10 0.00 14.25
N VAL A 237 13.40 0.74 13.19
CA VAL A 237 12.54 0.87 12.00
C VAL A 237 13.35 0.50 10.76
N TYR A 238 12.80 -0.39 9.95
CA TYR A 238 13.36 -0.75 8.66
C TYR A 238 12.62 -0.02 7.54
N ALA A 239 13.37 0.49 6.58
CA ALA A 239 12.80 1.09 5.38
C ALA A 239 13.50 0.56 4.13
N VAL A 240 12.70 0.27 3.09
CA VAL A 240 13.20 -0.04 1.75
C VAL A 240 12.74 1.10 0.84
N VAL A 241 13.67 1.72 0.15
CA VAL A 241 13.40 2.87 -0.73
C VAL A 241 13.76 2.53 -2.16
N ASP A 242 12.87 2.88 -3.09
CA ASP A 242 13.20 3.01 -4.50
C ASP A 242 14.00 4.30 -4.68
N ASN A 243 15.29 4.17 -4.96
CA ASN A 243 16.22 5.30 -5.06
C ASN A 243 16.78 5.38 -6.48
N GLN A 244 16.34 6.39 -7.21
CA GLN A 244 16.77 6.65 -8.59
C GLN A 244 18.16 7.33 -8.65
N ASN A 245 18.74 7.73 -7.49
CA ASN A 245 20.08 8.28 -7.44
C ASN A 245 21.13 7.16 -7.56
N PHE A 246 21.85 7.17 -8.66
CA PHE A 246 22.93 6.22 -8.89
C PHE A 246 24.20 6.61 -8.12
N ARG A 247 24.83 5.63 -7.47
CA ARG A 247 26.19 5.82 -6.97
C ARG A 247 27.15 5.91 -8.17
N GLU A 248 28.11 6.82 -8.11
CA GLU A 248 29.21 6.80 -9.07
C GLU A 248 29.92 5.45 -8.98
N THR A 249 29.80 4.66 -10.03
CA THR A 249 30.53 3.40 -10.15
C THR A 249 32.00 3.74 -10.38
N ASN A 250 32.89 3.23 -9.55
CA ASN A 250 34.31 3.23 -9.82
C ASN A 250 34.53 2.54 -11.15
N LYS A 251 34.89 3.29 -12.20
CA LYS A 251 35.09 2.81 -13.58
C LYS A 251 36.08 1.64 -13.71
N LYS A 252 36.78 1.27 -12.63
CA LYS A 252 37.75 0.15 -12.60
C LYS A 252 37.12 -1.22 -12.47
N ASN A 253 35.83 -1.33 -12.12
CA ASN A 253 35.14 -2.62 -11.90
C ASN A 253 33.84 -2.74 -12.70
N ILE A 254 33.68 -1.97 -13.77
CA ILE A 254 32.63 -2.26 -14.73
C ILE A 254 33.13 -3.46 -15.52
N ASP A 255 32.74 -4.64 -15.12
CA ASP A 255 32.59 -5.75 -16.06
C ASP A 255 31.73 -5.20 -17.19
N GLN A 256 32.33 -5.00 -18.37
CA GLN A 256 31.58 -4.46 -19.51
C GLN A 256 30.59 -5.54 -19.88
N GLY A 257 29.40 -5.45 -19.29
CA GLY A 257 28.29 -6.33 -19.64
C GLY A 257 28.13 -6.34 -21.16
N LEU A 258 27.78 -7.49 -21.70
CA LEU A 258 27.61 -7.68 -23.13
C LEU A 258 26.74 -6.57 -23.72
N THR A 259 27.29 -5.75 -24.58
CA THR A 259 26.58 -4.69 -25.29
C THR A 259 26.01 -5.24 -26.61
N LYS A 260 25.10 -4.49 -27.22
CA LYS A 260 24.58 -4.86 -28.55
C LYS A 260 25.70 -5.12 -29.55
N GLU A 261 26.78 -4.38 -29.49
CA GLU A 261 27.97 -4.48 -30.31
C GLU A 261 28.73 -5.78 -30.06
N SER A 262 28.66 -6.34 -28.88
CA SER A 262 29.25 -7.64 -28.54
C SER A 262 28.66 -8.81 -29.33
N PHE A 263 27.45 -8.63 -29.85
CA PHE A 263 26.74 -9.66 -30.62
C PHE A 263 26.82 -9.45 -32.14
N ILE A 264 27.33 -8.30 -32.60
CA ILE A 264 27.46 -8.03 -34.05
C ILE A 264 28.56 -8.91 -34.63
N GLY A 265 28.17 -9.78 -35.57
CA GLY A 265 29.09 -10.70 -36.22
C GLY A 265 29.35 -12.02 -35.49
N MET A 266 28.68 -12.27 -34.34
CA MET A 266 28.75 -13.59 -33.70
C MET A 266 28.06 -14.66 -34.56
N THR A 267 28.72 -15.79 -34.68
CA THR A 267 28.09 -17.01 -35.24
C THR A 267 27.27 -17.70 -34.15
N LEU A 268 26.30 -18.51 -34.55
CA LEU A 268 25.44 -19.27 -33.60
C LEU A 268 26.28 -20.16 -32.67
N GLU A 269 27.42 -20.66 -33.12
CA GLU A 269 28.36 -21.49 -32.37
C GLU A 269 29.07 -20.70 -31.26
N ASN A 270 29.41 -19.44 -31.50
CA ASN A 270 30.06 -18.56 -30.53
C ASN A 270 29.06 -17.96 -29.54
N PHE A 271 27.76 -17.96 -29.87
CA PHE A 271 26.71 -17.48 -28.98
C PHE A 271 26.33 -18.53 -27.92
N ASN A 272 26.56 -19.80 -28.16
CA ASN A 272 26.21 -20.92 -27.28
C ASN A 272 27.34 -21.36 -26.36
N ASN A 273 28.52 -20.76 -26.42
CA ASN A 273 29.66 -20.95 -25.52
C ASN A 273 29.87 -19.71 -24.66
#